data_6f3280904e0222df9b42e1f0d23a98ef
#
_entry.id   6f3280904e0222df9b42e1f0d23a98ef
#
_cell.length_a   1.000
_cell.length_b   1.000
_cell.length_c   1.000
_cell.angle_alpha   90.00
_cell.angle_beta   90.00
_cell.angle_gamma   90.00
#
_symmetry.space_group_name_H-M   'P 1'
#
loop_
_entity.id
_entity.type
_entity.pdbx_description
1 polymer ?
#
loop_
_entity_poly.entity_id
_entity_poly.type
_entity_poly.pdbx_seq_one_letter_code
_entity_poly.pdbx_strand_id
1 'polypeptide(L)'
;YGRYGLHLCDADEQRQQELFERVCAFIDCAAQLNARVTIGSIKGNIRPDEDREKHLDILGKALKRIDDYAGQKNVTVLLEATNRYENNVLNTGAQLADMIQGYALKHTRALMDAFHMNIEEAQGARGLLDARDVLGHIHFADNNRLYPGGGCFDFQALAQSIREIGYDG
;
A
#
# COMPACT_ATOMS: atom_id res chain seq x y z
N TYR A 1 1.36 -4.62 14.23
CA TYR A 1 1.24 -3.16 14.44
C TYR A 1 -0.16 -2.80 14.95
N GLY A 2 -1.25 -3.29 14.37
CA GLY A 2 -2.59 -3.11 14.94
C GLY A 2 -2.71 -3.51 16.41
N ARG A 3 -1.86 -4.43 16.88
CA ARG A 3 -1.77 -4.86 18.28
C ARG A 3 -1.27 -3.75 19.21
N TYR A 4 -0.52 -2.76 18.70
CA TYR A 4 0.03 -1.64 19.49
C TYR A 4 -0.74 -0.34 19.27
N GLY A 5 -1.77 -0.34 18.41
CA GLY A 5 -2.57 0.83 18.10
C GLY A 5 -1.80 1.98 17.44
N LEU A 6 -0.63 1.72 16.81
CA LEU A 6 0.17 2.71 16.11
C LEU A 6 -0.22 2.76 14.62
N HIS A 7 -0.51 3.95 14.12
CA HIS A 7 -0.93 4.17 12.74
C HIS A 7 -0.24 5.37 12.10
N LEU A 8 0.04 5.29 10.79
CA LEU A 8 0.72 6.36 10.04
C LEU A 8 -0.15 7.60 9.85
N CYS A 9 -1.48 7.48 9.90
CA CYS A 9 -2.41 8.61 9.86
C CYS A 9 -2.74 9.21 11.24
N ASP A 10 -2.07 8.79 12.32
CA ASP A 10 -2.29 9.30 13.67
C ASP A 10 -1.77 10.76 13.80
N ALA A 11 -2.52 11.64 14.45
CA ALA A 11 -2.12 13.02 14.67
C ALA A 11 -1.16 13.22 15.86
N ASP A 12 -0.94 12.18 16.66
CA ASP A 12 -0.02 12.21 17.82
C ASP A 12 1.44 12.06 17.34
N GLU A 13 2.22 13.11 17.47
CA GLU A 13 3.61 13.15 17.01
C GLU A 13 4.52 12.13 17.70
N GLN A 14 4.28 11.82 18.98
CA GLN A 14 5.08 10.84 19.73
C GLN A 14 4.82 9.42 19.18
N ARG A 15 3.56 9.09 18.92
CA ARG A 15 3.15 7.81 18.32
C ARG A 15 3.66 7.68 16.89
N GLN A 16 3.63 8.77 16.12
CA GLN A 16 4.22 8.86 14.79
C GLN A 16 5.73 8.59 14.82
N GLN A 17 6.43 9.17 15.76
CA GLN A 17 7.88 8.98 15.91
C GLN A 17 8.21 7.54 16.30
N GLU A 18 7.48 6.97 17.27
CA GLU A 18 7.65 5.56 17.67
C GLU A 18 7.42 4.61 16.49
N LEU A 19 6.34 4.83 15.70
CA LEU A 19 6.06 4.00 14.53
C LEU A 19 7.13 4.14 13.47
N PHE A 20 7.60 5.36 13.20
CA PHE A 20 8.68 5.61 12.25
C PHE A 20 9.95 4.83 12.61
N GLU A 21 10.39 4.88 13.88
CA GLU A 21 11.58 4.15 14.36
C GLU A 21 11.42 2.62 14.17
N ARG A 22 10.24 2.09 14.44
CA ARG A 22 9.93 0.68 14.20
C ARG A 22 9.98 0.32 12.71
N VAL A 23 9.43 1.15 11.84
CA VAL A 23 9.49 0.93 10.38
C VAL A 23 10.94 1.00 9.90
N CYS A 24 11.75 1.94 10.40
CA CYS A 24 13.17 2.03 10.08
C CYS A 24 13.92 0.74 10.44
N ALA A 25 13.62 0.13 11.58
CA ALA A 25 14.24 -1.14 11.97
C ALA A 25 13.88 -2.30 11.00
N PHE A 26 12.65 -2.31 10.45
CA PHE A 26 12.28 -3.27 9.40
C PHE A 26 13.00 -2.98 8.08
N ILE A 27 13.16 -1.72 7.71
CA ILE A 27 13.93 -1.32 6.52
C ILE A 27 15.39 -1.75 6.66
N ASP A 28 16.01 -1.55 7.85
CA ASP A 28 17.39 -2.01 8.10
C ASP A 28 17.54 -3.54 7.97
N CYS A 29 16.55 -4.28 8.48
CA CYS A 29 16.52 -5.74 8.32
C CYS A 29 16.32 -6.14 6.84
N ALA A 30 15.41 -5.50 6.14
CA ALA A 30 15.13 -5.75 4.72
C ALA A 30 16.38 -5.47 3.85
N ALA A 31 17.14 -4.41 4.14
CA ALA A 31 18.39 -4.09 3.46
C ALA A 31 19.41 -5.23 3.55
N GLN A 32 19.53 -5.86 4.73
CA GLN A 32 20.44 -7.00 4.93
C GLN A 32 19.99 -8.25 4.17
N LEU A 33 18.68 -8.41 3.98
CA LEU A 33 18.07 -9.58 3.32
C LEU A 33 17.82 -9.36 1.83
N ASN A 34 18.15 -8.19 1.27
CA ASN A 34 17.77 -7.77 -0.09
C ASN A 34 16.27 -7.94 -0.32
N ALA A 35 15.46 -7.55 0.66
CA ALA A 35 14.01 -7.70 0.67
C ALA A 35 13.30 -6.34 0.53
N ARG A 36 11.99 -6.38 0.28
CA ARG A 36 11.08 -5.22 0.26
C ARG A 36 10.32 -5.13 1.58
N VAL A 37 9.81 -3.95 1.93
CA VAL A 37 8.98 -3.74 3.13
C VAL A 37 7.56 -3.35 2.70
N THR A 38 6.55 -4.07 3.20
CA THR A 38 5.14 -3.76 2.90
C THR A 38 4.50 -2.90 3.99
N ILE A 39 3.80 -1.85 3.56
CA ILE A 39 2.93 -1.00 4.38
C ILE A 39 1.47 -1.25 3.96
N GLY A 40 0.74 -2.02 4.75
CA GLY A 40 -0.68 -2.32 4.59
C GLY A 40 -1.52 -1.68 5.71
N SER A 41 -2.05 -2.48 6.63
CA SER A 41 -2.97 -2.04 7.69
C SER A 41 -2.41 -1.00 8.67
N ILE A 42 -1.09 -0.81 8.75
CA ILE A 42 -0.49 0.26 9.57
C ILE A 42 -0.77 1.68 9.07
N LYS A 43 -1.33 1.84 7.86
CA LYS A 43 -1.86 3.13 7.40
C LYS A 43 -2.85 3.72 8.39
N GLY A 44 -3.65 2.85 9.02
CA GLY A 44 -4.65 3.19 10.01
C GLY A 44 -6.03 3.47 9.42
N ASN A 45 -6.91 3.98 10.28
CA ASN A 45 -8.26 4.40 9.94
C ASN A 45 -8.50 5.82 10.45
N ILE A 46 -9.24 6.60 9.68
CA ILE A 46 -9.67 7.96 10.03
C ILE A 46 -11.11 7.85 10.53
N ARG A 47 -11.40 8.38 11.72
CA ARG A 47 -12.75 8.36 12.28
C ARG A 47 -13.67 9.32 11.52
N PRO A 48 -15.00 9.08 11.54
CA PRO A 48 -15.95 9.94 10.82
C PRO A 48 -16.01 11.40 11.34
N ASP A 49 -15.61 11.63 12.60
CA ASP A 49 -15.54 12.94 13.25
C ASP A 49 -14.20 13.66 13.06
N GLU A 50 -13.21 13.03 12.42
CA GLU A 50 -11.90 13.58 12.13
C GLU A 50 -11.84 14.23 10.74
N ASP A 51 -10.98 15.23 10.61
CA ASP A 51 -10.67 15.88 9.34
C ASP A 51 -9.86 14.92 8.43
N ARG A 52 -10.55 14.36 7.44
CA ARG A 52 -9.97 13.36 6.54
C ARG A 52 -8.77 13.91 5.75
N GLU A 53 -8.86 15.14 5.24
CA GLU A 53 -7.79 15.75 4.45
C GLU A 53 -6.53 15.96 5.28
N LYS A 54 -6.71 16.44 6.51
CA LYS A 54 -5.60 16.59 7.47
C LYS A 54 -4.92 15.26 7.78
N HIS A 55 -5.68 14.19 8.02
CA HIS A 55 -5.11 12.88 8.33
C HIS A 55 -4.44 12.22 7.11
N LEU A 56 -4.95 12.46 5.90
CA LEU A 56 -4.28 12.02 4.66
C LEU A 56 -2.97 12.79 4.43
N ASP A 57 -2.90 14.06 4.75
CA ASP A 57 -1.65 14.83 4.69
C ASP A 57 -0.63 14.33 5.73
N ILE A 58 -1.07 14.02 6.95
CA ILE A 58 -0.21 13.38 7.97
C ILE A 58 0.34 12.05 7.44
N LEU A 59 -0.50 11.20 6.88
CA LEU A 59 -0.10 9.93 6.26
C LEU A 59 0.93 10.15 5.15
N GLY A 60 0.69 11.09 4.25
CA GLY A 60 1.60 11.39 3.14
C GLY A 60 2.97 11.88 3.63
N LYS A 61 3.02 12.75 4.65
CA LYS A 61 4.27 13.20 5.28
C LYS A 61 5.00 12.06 5.99
N ALA A 62 4.27 11.17 6.68
CA ALA A 62 4.85 10.00 7.31
C ALA A 62 5.45 9.04 6.28
N LEU A 63 4.73 8.77 5.18
CA LEU A 63 5.22 7.97 4.07
C LEU A 63 6.45 8.59 3.41
N LYS A 64 6.50 9.93 3.26
CA LYS A 64 7.68 10.62 2.72
C LYS A 64 8.91 10.43 3.59
N ARG A 65 8.79 10.52 4.90
CA ARG A 65 9.90 10.25 5.82
C ARG A 65 10.41 8.80 5.69
N ILE A 66 9.50 7.84 5.57
CA ILE A 66 9.82 6.42 5.38
C ILE A 66 10.51 6.21 4.02
N ASP A 67 9.98 6.82 2.95
CA ASP A 67 10.53 6.77 1.59
C ASP A 67 11.97 7.28 1.54
N ASP A 68 12.24 8.43 2.16
CA ASP A 68 13.58 9.01 2.22
C ASP A 68 14.57 8.11 2.98
N TYR A 69 14.12 7.49 4.08
CA TYR A 69 14.95 6.53 4.82
C TYR A 69 15.20 5.25 4.02
N ALA A 70 14.17 4.71 3.37
CA ALA A 70 14.28 3.53 2.51
C ALA A 70 15.25 3.76 1.36
N GLY A 71 15.24 4.96 0.78
CA GLY A 71 16.18 5.37 -0.27
C GLY A 71 17.63 5.35 0.19
N GLN A 72 17.93 5.79 1.42
CA GLN A 72 19.27 5.73 2.00
C GLN A 72 19.78 4.29 2.19
N LYS A 73 18.85 3.34 2.32
CA LYS A 73 19.13 1.90 2.54
C LYS A 73 19.01 1.07 1.25
N ASN A 74 18.64 1.69 0.13
CA ASN A 74 18.34 1.02 -1.15
C ASN A 74 17.26 -0.06 -1.00
N VAL A 75 16.21 0.22 -0.22
CA VAL A 75 15.07 -0.66 0.02
C VAL A 75 13.83 -0.09 -0.67
N THR A 76 13.08 -0.93 -1.36
CA THR A 76 11.77 -0.57 -1.90
C THR A 76 10.70 -0.79 -0.84
N VAL A 77 9.90 0.24 -0.60
CA VAL A 77 8.66 0.16 0.20
C VAL A 77 7.49 -0.17 -0.73
N LEU A 78 6.65 -1.12 -0.33
CA LEU A 78 5.43 -1.48 -1.03
C LEU A 78 4.23 -0.95 -0.24
N LEU A 79 3.53 0.04 -0.81
CA LEU A 79 2.32 0.61 -0.22
C LEU A 79 1.11 -0.14 -0.77
N GLU A 80 0.39 -0.84 0.10
CA GLU A 80 -0.70 -1.74 -0.28
C GLU A 80 -2.06 -1.04 -0.23
N ALA A 81 -2.84 -1.18 -1.31
CA ALA A 81 -4.27 -0.89 -1.29
C ALA A 81 -5.00 -2.03 -0.57
N THR A 82 -5.54 -1.74 0.60
CA THR A 82 -6.31 -2.70 1.39
C THR A 82 -7.80 -2.38 1.32
N ASN A 83 -8.66 -3.40 1.46
CA ASN A 83 -10.10 -3.20 1.34
C ASN A 83 -10.70 -2.42 2.53
N ARG A 84 -11.90 -1.87 2.32
CA ARG A 84 -12.66 -1.03 3.28
C ARG A 84 -12.99 -1.70 4.62
N TYR A 85 -12.94 -3.02 4.68
CA TYR A 85 -13.18 -3.76 5.93
C TYR A 85 -11.93 -3.81 6.83
N GLU A 86 -10.76 -3.57 6.25
CA GLU A 86 -9.48 -3.53 6.96
C GLU A 86 -9.01 -2.10 7.24
N ASN A 87 -9.09 -1.22 6.23
CA ASN A 87 -8.74 0.20 6.34
C ASN A 87 -9.75 1.06 5.57
N ASN A 88 -9.86 2.33 5.95
CA ASN A 88 -10.65 3.31 5.20
C ASN A 88 -9.80 4.37 4.47
N VAL A 89 -8.52 4.10 4.28
CA VAL A 89 -7.57 4.98 3.57
C VAL A 89 -6.77 4.19 2.53
N LEU A 90 -6.61 4.76 1.33
CA LEU A 90 -5.85 4.19 0.23
C LEU A 90 -6.33 2.77 -0.12
N ASN A 91 -7.57 2.69 -0.60
CA ASN A 91 -8.24 1.43 -0.90
C ASN A 91 -8.14 1.01 -2.37
N THR A 92 -7.83 1.95 -3.29
CA THR A 92 -7.79 1.70 -4.73
C THR A 92 -6.43 2.01 -5.35
N GLY A 93 -6.19 1.48 -6.55
CA GLY A 93 -4.98 1.76 -7.33
C GLY A 93 -4.82 3.25 -7.65
N ALA A 94 -5.91 3.94 -7.99
CA ALA A 94 -5.91 5.39 -8.22
C ALA A 94 -5.45 6.16 -6.97
N GLN A 95 -5.99 5.81 -5.80
CA GLN A 95 -5.59 6.47 -4.53
C GLN A 95 -4.13 6.24 -4.17
N LEU A 96 -3.58 5.05 -4.48
CA LEU A 96 -2.14 4.81 -4.31
C LEU A 96 -1.30 5.65 -5.27
N ALA A 97 -1.71 5.74 -6.53
CA ALA A 97 -1.02 6.54 -7.53
C ALA A 97 -0.99 8.02 -7.12
N ASP A 98 -2.13 8.58 -6.71
CA ASP A 98 -2.26 9.96 -6.24
C ASP A 98 -1.34 10.23 -5.03
N MET A 99 -1.32 9.32 -4.05
CA MET A 99 -0.48 9.44 -2.85
C MET A 99 1.01 9.39 -3.20
N ILE A 100 1.44 8.40 -3.99
CA ILE A 100 2.84 8.21 -4.35
C ILE A 100 3.36 9.38 -5.18
N GLN A 101 2.58 9.82 -6.17
CA GLN A 101 2.96 10.95 -7.04
C GLN A 101 2.85 12.28 -6.31
N GLY A 102 1.78 12.51 -5.56
CA GLY A 102 1.52 13.77 -4.85
C GLY A 102 2.59 14.11 -3.81
N TYR A 103 3.15 13.10 -3.15
CA TYR A 103 4.26 13.27 -2.18
C TYR A 103 5.65 12.98 -2.77
N ALA A 104 5.73 12.77 -4.09
CA ALA A 104 6.98 12.48 -4.80
C ALA A 104 7.79 11.34 -4.15
N LEU A 105 7.12 10.24 -3.81
CA LEU A 105 7.74 9.07 -3.20
C LEU A 105 8.54 8.31 -4.27
N LYS A 106 9.87 8.25 -4.12
CA LYS A 106 10.79 7.70 -5.14
C LYS A 106 11.13 6.23 -4.91
N HIS A 107 11.08 5.79 -3.67
CA HIS A 107 11.45 4.46 -3.21
C HIS A 107 10.23 3.64 -2.75
N THR A 108 9.03 4.22 -2.89
CA THR A 108 7.75 3.57 -2.59
C THR A 108 7.02 3.23 -3.89
N ARG A 109 6.51 2.01 -3.99
CA ARG A 109 5.73 1.51 -5.11
C ARG A 109 4.38 0.98 -4.62
N ALA A 110 3.40 0.96 -5.50
CA ALA A 110 2.09 0.39 -5.20
C ALA A 110 2.15 -1.14 -5.15
N LEU A 111 1.47 -1.71 -4.17
CA LEU A 111 1.15 -3.13 -4.09
C LEU A 111 -0.35 -3.32 -4.26
N MET A 112 -0.74 -4.13 -5.22
CA MET A 112 -2.13 -4.45 -5.53
C MET A 112 -2.40 -5.93 -5.26
N ASP A 113 -3.39 -6.22 -4.40
CA ASP A 113 -3.81 -7.59 -4.09
C ASP A 113 -5.14 -7.89 -4.77
N ALA A 114 -5.23 -8.97 -5.54
CA ALA A 114 -6.43 -9.38 -6.26
C ALA A 114 -7.65 -9.52 -5.33
N PHE A 115 -7.46 -9.99 -4.10
CA PHE A 115 -8.52 -10.05 -3.10
C PHE A 115 -9.05 -8.66 -2.73
N HIS A 116 -8.17 -7.69 -2.49
CA HIS A 116 -8.56 -6.33 -2.14
C HIS A 116 -9.21 -5.62 -3.35
N MET A 117 -8.63 -5.78 -4.54
CA MET A 117 -9.20 -5.23 -5.78
C MET A 117 -10.62 -5.78 -6.06
N ASN A 118 -10.89 -7.05 -5.77
CA ASN A 118 -12.23 -7.63 -5.94
C ASN A 118 -13.32 -6.91 -5.11
N ILE A 119 -12.94 -6.31 -3.99
CA ILE A 119 -13.86 -5.60 -3.10
C ILE A 119 -13.98 -4.12 -3.46
N GLU A 120 -12.87 -3.49 -3.85
CA GLU A 120 -12.78 -2.03 -3.97
C GLU A 120 -12.89 -1.52 -5.40
N GLU A 121 -12.42 -2.28 -6.39
CA GLU A 121 -12.39 -1.83 -7.76
C GLU A 121 -13.69 -2.18 -8.50
N ALA A 122 -14.29 -1.22 -9.19
CA ALA A 122 -15.54 -1.41 -9.93
C ALA A 122 -15.43 -2.47 -11.04
N GLN A 123 -14.24 -2.67 -11.56
CA GLN A 123 -13.90 -3.66 -12.58
C GLN A 123 -12.62 -4.41 -12.18
N GLY A 124 -12.67 -5.18 -11.11
CA GLY A 124 -11.61 -6.06 -10.59
C GLY A 124 -10.16 -5.61 -10.92
N ALA A 125 -9.66 -5.99 -12.09
CA ALA A 125 -8.29 -5.70 -12.51
C ALA A 125 -8.01 -4.22 -12.87
N ARG A 126 -9.02 -3.33 -12.88
CA ARG A 126 -8.85 -1.92 -13.24
C ARG A 126 -7.85 -1.18 -12.38
N GLY A 127 -7.77 -1.52 -11.10
CA GLY A 127 -6.81 -0.92 -10.18
C GLY A 127 -5.36 -1.01 -10.64
N LEU A 128 -5.01 -2.04 -11.40
CA LEU A 128 -3.67 -2.15 -11.99
C LEU A 128 -3.40 -1.08 -13.04
N LEU A 129 -4.39 -0.77 -13.89
CA LEU A 129 -4.25 0.25 -14.92
C LEU A 129 -4.11 1.65 -14.30
N ASP A 130 -4.84 1.90 -13.22
CA ASP A 130 -4.79 3.18 -12.51
C ASP A 130 -3.46 3.35 -11.74
N ALA A 131 -2.87 2.26 -11.24
CA ALA A 131 -1.59 2.25 -10.53
C ALA A 131 -0.36 1.99 -11.43
N ARG A 132 -0.51 1.81 -12.75
CA ARG A 132 0.52 1.29 -13.66
C ARG A 132 1.88 1.97 -13.54
N ASP A 133 1.92 3.30 -13.43
CA ASP A 133 3.16 4.09 -13.40
C ASP A 133 3.92 3.96 -12.07
N VAL A 134 3.25 3.50 -11.04
CA VAL A 134 3.79 3.34 -9.68
C VAL A 134 3.76 1.89 -9.18
N LEU A 135 3.27 0.94 -9.97
CA LEU A 135 3.15 -0.46 -9.59
C LEU A 135 4.51 -1.09 -9.30
N GLY A 136 4.61 -1.81 -8.21
CA GLY A 136 5.83 -2.51 -7.79
C GLY A 136 5.61 -3.95 -7.36
N HIS A 137 4.36 -4.36 -7.05
CA HIS A 137 4.06 -5.74 -6.68
C HIS A 137 2.59 -6.08 -6.82
N ILE A 138 2.30 -7.37 -7.05
CA ILE A 138 0.95 -7.90 -7.11
C ILE A 138 0.86 -9.15 -6.24
N HIS A 139 -0.18 -9.20 -5.38
CA HIS A 139 -0.56 -10.42 -4.68
C HIS A 139 -1.67 -11.14 -5.44
N PHE A 140 -1.51 -12.45 -5.62
CA PHE A 140 -2.46 -13.32 -6.30
C PHE A 140 -3.24 -14.17 -5.29
N ALA A 141 -4.21 -13.56 -4.62
CA ALA A 141 -5.17 -14.25 -3.78
C ALA A 141 -6.55 -14.16 -4.40
N ASP A 142 -7.32 -15.26 -4.39
CA ASP A 142 -8.69 -15.24 -4.88
C ASP A 142 -9.62 -14.49 -3.92
N ASN A 143 -10.85 -14.20 -4.33
CA ASN A 143 -11.84 -13.44 -3.56
C ASN A 143 -12.20 -14.06 -2.20
N ASN A 144 -11.89 -15.33 -2.00
CA ASN A 144 -12.07 -16.08 -0.74
C ASN A 144 -10.74 -16.33 0.01
N ARG A 145 -9.66 -15.64 -0.35
CA ARG A 145 -8.30 -15.81 0.19
C ARG A 145 -7.67 -17.18 -0.11
N LEU A 146 -8.23 -17.97 -1.01
CA LEU A 146 -7.60 -19.19 -1.51
C LEU A 146 -6.61 -18.88 -2.65
N TYR A 147 -6.04 -19.92 -3.21
CA TYR A 147 -5.17 -19.86 -4.40
C TYR A 147 -5.97 -19.39 -5.64
N PRO A 148 -5.32 -18.80 -6.65
CA PRO A 148 -5.96 -18.39 -7.89
C PRO A 148 -6.77 -19.54 -8.54
N GLY A 149 -8.06 -19.26 -8.83
CA GLY A 149 -9.01 -20.27 -9.34
C GLY A 149 -9.73 -21.06 -8.26
N GLY A 150 -9.45 -20.82 -6.98
CA GLY A 150 -10.21 -21.39 -5.85
C GLY A 150 -11.47 -20.63 -5.49
N GLY A 151 -11.71 -19.49 -6.13
CA GLY A 151 -12.88 -18.62 -5.97
C GLY A 151 -13.44 -18.18 -7.32
N CYS A 152 -13.82 -16.90 -7.43
CA CYS A 152 -14.47 -16.36 -8.63
C CYS A 152 -13.83 -15.05 -9.15
N PHE A 153 -12.64 -14.67 -8.69
CA PHE A 153 -11.94 -13.52 -9.24
C PHE A 153 -11.49 -13.77 -10.69
N ASP A 154 -11.65 -12.79 -11.57
CA ASP A 154 -11.27 -12.91 -12.99
C ASP A 154 -9.76 -12.74 -13.19
N PHE A 155 -9.00 -13.83 -12.99
CA PHE A 155 -7.56 -13.87 -13.24
C PHE A 155 -7.18 -13.76 -14.73
N GLN A 156 -8.13 -14.02 -15.67
CA GLN A 156 -7.86 -13.80 -17.10
C GLN A 156 -7.80 -12.30 -17.39
N ALA A 157 -8.76 -11.53 -16.87
CA ALA A 157 -8.73 -10.08 -16.97
C ALA A 157 -7.50 -9.48 -16.26
N LEU A 158 -7.12 -10.01 -15.09
CA LEU A 158 -5.91 -9.61 -14.39
C LEU A 158 -4.65 -9.84 -15.23
N ALA A 159 -4.49 -11.03 -15.80
CA ALA A 159 -3.36 -11.36 -16.66
C ALA A 159 -3.32 -10.52 -17.95
N GLN A 160 -4.48 -10.14 -18.48
CA GLN A 160 -4.56 -9.22 -19.61
C GLN A 160 -4.08 -7.82 -19.21
N SER A 161 -4.53 -7.29 -18.08
CA SER A 161 -4.09 -5.99 -17.55
C SER A 161 -2.59 -5.97 -17.27
N ILE A 162 -2.03 -7.04 -16.69
CA ILE A 162 -0.58 -7.19 -16.45
C ILE A 162 0.20 -7.08 -17.77
N ARG A 163 -0.25 -7.77 -18.83
CA ARG A 163 0.39 -7.68 -20.15
C ARG A 163 0.27 -6.30 -20.77
N GLU A 164 -0.91 -5.66 -20.62
CA GLU A 164 -1.18 -4.32 -21.16
C GLU A 164 -0.25 -3.26 -20.56
N ILE A 165 0.00 -3.31 -19.25
CA ILE A 165 0.89 -2.37 -18.57
C ILE A 165 2.37 -2.75 -18.68
N GLY A 166 2.71 -3.91 -19.22
CA GLY A 166 4.09 -4.39 -19.37
C GLY A 166 4.76 -4.73 -18.03
N TYR A 167 3.98 -5.15 -17.02
CA TYR A 167 4.54 -5.52 -15.71
C TYR A 167 5.16 -6.92 -15.78
N ASP A 168 6.43 -7.05 -15.38
CA ASP A 168 7.25 -8.28 -15.44
C ASP A 168 7.75 -8.77 -14.08
N GLY A 169 7.37 -8.06 -12.95
CA GLY A 169 7.70 -8.47 -11.57
C GLY A 169 8.49 -7.47 -10.77
#